data_a6cd11fed83ebcc90130c467f51fc9c3
#
_entry.id   a6cd11fed83ebcc90130c467f51fc9c3
#
_cell.length_a   1.000
_cell.length_b   1.000
_cell.length_c   1.000
_cell.angle_alpha   90.00
_cell.angle_beta   90.00
_cell.angle_gamma   90.00
#
_symmetry.space_group_name_H-M   'P 1'
#
loop_
_entity.id
_entity.type
_entity.pdbx_description
1 polymer ?
#
loop_
_entity_poly.entity_id
_entity_poly.type
_entity_poly.pdbx_seq_one_letter_code
_entity_poly.pdbx_strand_id
1 'polypeptide(L)'
;GGPAGLATYVRRLAEHGAAERFIAIQVGVPAIAASFGASERLANAIAAACALAALALAAGAAIRLRERPLLAAAIAIALLPWIVPFFHEHDFVLDLIPAIVLAASPQARVRALSGVACAFALVDWFGLAQRPAGTAQTACFALALGCAYAILPGSARGRERFATLAACVVLAAVALPLAHAFPAPVWPDTLGAYHAAARLDSAAVWAAEQRWSGLYATVPAWGALRALPLTGGLIFACAALLAAREERFSRAASPR
;
A
#
# COMPACT_ATOMS: atom_id res chain seq x y z
N GLY A 1 -26.39 14.13 14.48
CA GLY A 1 -26.18 12.77 14.01
C GLY A 1 -27.42 12.10 13.47
N GLY A 2 -27.54 10.81 13.70
CA GLY A 2 -28.63 9.98 13.21
C GLY A 2 -28.47 9.51 11.76
N PRO A 3 -29.44 8.76 11.21
CA PRO A 3 -29.36 8.14 9.89
C PRO A 3 -29.10 9.13 8.74
N ALA A 4 -29.74 10.32 8.80
CA ALA A 4 -29.53 11.38 7.79
C ALA A 4 -28.09 11.93 7.83
N GLY A 5 -27.51 12.09 9.02
CA GLY A 5 -26.12 12.50 9.17
C GLY A 5 -25.15 11.46 8.61
N LEU A 6 -25.39 10.17 8.86
CA LEU A 6 -24.61 9.08 8.29
C LEU A 6 -24.70 9.05 6.77
N ALA A 7 -25.89 9.18 6.19
CA ALA A 7 -26.08 9.23 4.74
C ALA A 7 -25.32 10.43 4.11
N THR A 8 -25.38 11.60 4.77
CA THR A 8 -24.61 12.78 4.33
C THR A 8 -23.11 12.52 4.39
N TYR A 9 -22.60 11.92 5.48
CA TYR A 9 -21.18 11.58 5.62
C TYR A 9 -20.73 10.62 4.52
N VAL A 10 -21.46 9.53 4.27
CA VAL A 10 -21.13 8.55 3.22
C VAL A 10 -21.10 9.20 1.84
N ARG A 11 -22.06 10.09 1.55
CA ARG A 11 -22.07 10.84 0.30
C ARG A 11 -20.84 11.74 0.17
N ARG A 12 -20.47 12.49 1.21
CA ARG A 12 -19.29 13.36 1.20
C ARG A 12 -18.00 12.56 1.06
N LEU A 13 -17.90 11.40 1.69
CA LEU A 13 -16.77 10.51 1.54
C LEU A 13 -16.64 9.98 0.10
N ALA A 14 -17.77 9.66 -0.54
CA ALA A 14 -17.78 9.26 -1.95
C ALA A 14 -17.37 10.39 -2.90
N GLU A 15 -17.85 11.62 -2.65
CA GLU A 15 -17.48 12.83 -3.40
C GLU A 15 -15.98 13.12 -3.28
N HIS A 16 -15.44 13.02 -2.05
CA HIS A 16 -14.01 13.18 -1.77
C HIS A 16 -13.18 12.12 -2.51
N GLY A 17 -13.52 10.83 -2.34
CA GLY A 17 -12.84 9.75 -3.01
C GLY A 17 -12.90 9.84 -4.55
N ALA A 18 -13.99 10.38 -5.11
CA ALA A 18 -14.09 10.62 -6.56
C ALA A 18 -13.15 11.74 -7.03
N ALA A 19 -13.04 12.83 -6.25
CA ALA A 19 -12.17 13.96 -6.58
C ALA A 19 -10.68 13.59 -6.48
N GLU A 20 -10.31 12.72 -5.55
CA GLU A 20 -8.91 12.37 -5.30
C GLU A 20 -8.41 11.11 -6.00
N ARG A 21 -9.28 10.35 -6.62
CA ARG A 21 -8.99 9.00 -7.16
C ARG A 21 -7.76 8.92 -8.07
N PHE A 22 -7.47 9.97 -8.83
CA PHE A 22 -6.40 9.99 -9.84
C PHE A 22 -5.28 10.96 -9.53
N ILE A 23 -5.30 11.60 -8.37
CA ILE A 23 -4.28 12.60 -8.03
C ILE A 23 -2.95 11.99 -7.63
N ALA A 24 -1.91 12.82 -7.69
CA ALA A 24 -0.52 12.41 -7.50
C ALA A 24 -0.21 11.87 -6.09
N ILE A 25 -1.00 12.17 -5.08
CA ILE A 25 -0.79 11.68 -3.70
C ILE A 25 -1.52 10.36 -3.40
N GLN A 26 -2.30 9.82 -4.33
CA GLN A 26 -3.01 8.56 -4.13
C GLN A 26 -2.14 7.34 -4.41
N VAL A 27 -2.27 6.32 -3.59
CA VAL A 27 -1.52 5.05 -3.71
C VAL A 27 -2.41 3.91 -4.26
N GLY A 28 -3.66 4.20 -4.57
CA GLY A 28 -4.60 3.20 -5.10
C GLY A 28 -4.33 2.80 -6.55
N VAL A 29 -4.83 1.64 -6.93
CA VAL A 29 -4.73 1.09 -8.30
C VAL A 29 -5.14 2.08 -9.40
N PRO A 30 -6.23 2.89 -9.24
CA PRO A 30 -6.63 3.84 -10.28
C PRO A 30 -5.58 4.91 -10.55
N ALA A 31 -4.99 5.47 -9.49
CA ALA A 31 -3.97 6.50 -9.61
C ALA A 31 -2.69 5.96 -10.26
N ILE A 32 -2.29 4.73 -9.90
CA ILE A 32 -1.14 4.05 -10.50
C ILE A 32 -1.40 3.81 -11.99
N ALA A 33 -2.55 3.26 -12.37
CA ALA A 33 -2.88 3.02 -13.77
C ALA A 33 -2.91 4.33 -14.59
N ALA A 34 -3.50 5.39 -14.03
CA ALA A 34 -3.53 6.71 -14.66
C ALA A 34 -2.12 7.30 -14.84
N SER A 35 -1.21 7.09 -13.90
CA SER A 35 0.18 7.58 -14.01
C SER A 35 0.95 6.92 -15.16
N PHE A 36 0.55 5.72 -15.59
CA PHE A 36 1.06 5.04 -16.78
C PHE A 36 0.29 5.38 -18.06
N GLY A 37 -0.60 6.38 -18.03
CA GLY A 37 -1.32 6.85 -19.20
C GLY A 37 -2.65 6.14 -19.49
N ALA A 38 -3.14 5.31 -18.57
CA ALA A 38 -4.47 4.71 -18.72
C ALA A 38 -5.55 5.81 -18.67
N SER A 39 -6.53 5.73 -19.56
CA SER A 39 -7.72 6.58 -19.44
C SER A 39 -8.45 6.32 -18.13
N GLU A 40 -9.21 7.29 -17.62
CA GLU A 40 -9.99 7.13 -16.38
C GLU A 40 -10.91 5.91 -16.43
N ARG A 41 -11.52 5.62 -17.59
CA ARG A 41 -12.36 4.43 -17.77
C ARG A 41 -11.56 3.14 -17.61
N LEU A 42 -10.40 3.07 -18.25
CA LEU A 42 -9.53 1.90 -18.16
C LEU A 42 -8.96 1.73 -16.75
N ALA A 43 -8.50 2.82 -16.13
CA ALA A 43 -7.98 2.81 -14.76
C ALA A 43 -9.05 2.34 -13.75
N ASN A 44 -10.30 2.80 -13.89
CA ASN A 44 -11.42 2.33 -13.08
C ASN A 44 -11.76 0.86 -13.33
N ALA A 45 -11.72 0.39 -14.58
CA ALA A 45 -11.97 -1.01 -14.91
C ALA A 45 -10.89 -1.93 -14.30
N ILE A 46 -9.61 -1.55 -14.41
CA ILE A 46 -8.50 -2.26 -13.77
C ILE A 46 -8.69 -2.30 -12.26
N ALA A 47 -8.99 -1.15 -11.65
CA ALA A 47 -9.19 -1.07 -10.21
C ALA A 47 -10.37 -1.94 -9.73
N ALA A 48 -11.49 -1.94 -10.46
CA ALA A 48 -12.64 -2.79 -10.15
C ALA A 48 -12.30 -4.28 -10.25
N ALA A 49 -11.57 -4.69 -11.28
CA ALA A 49 -11.12 -6.08 -11.43
C ALA A 49 -10.18 -6.49 -10.29
N CYS A 50 -9.21 -5.65 -9.93
CA CYS A 50 -8.30 -5.88 -8.79
C CYS A 50 -9.07 -5.96 -7.47
N ALA A 51 -10.01 -5.03 -7.23
CA ALA A 51 -10.83 -5.01 -6.02
C ALA A 51 -11.69 -6.27 -5.88
N LEU A 52 -12.34 -6.71 -6.96
CA LEU A 52 -13.12 -7.95 -6.96
C LEU A 52 -12.25 -9.18 -6.66
N ALA A 53 -11.08 -9.27 -7.27
CA ALA A 53 -10.14 -10.36 -7.02
C ALA A 53 -9.63 -10.34 -5.57
N ALA A 54 -9.26 -9.18 -5.05
CA ALA A 54 -8.81 -9.01 -3.67
C ALA A 54 -9.92 -9.32 -2.65
N LEU A 55 -11.15 -8.87 -2.89
CA LEU A 55 -12.32 -9.20 -2.07
C LEU A 55 -12.61 -10.70 -2.07
N ALA A 56 -12.58 -11.34 -3.24
CA ALA A 56 -12.78 -12.79 -3.35
C ALA A 56 -11.71 -13.56 -2.57
N LEU A 57 -10.44 -13.12 -2.67
CA LEU A 57 -9.34 -13.71 -1.92
C LEU A 57 -9.51 -13.50 -0.40
N ALA A 58 -9.84 -12.29 0.04
CA ALA A 58 -10.07 -11.97 1.45
C ALA A 58 -11.26 -12.76 2.03
N ALA A 59 -12.37 -12.83 1.30
CA ALA A 59 -13.54 -13.61 1.70
C ALA A 59 -13.24 -15.12 1.75
N GLY A 60 -12.56 -15.64 0.73
CA GLY A 60 -12.11 -17.04 0.72
C GLY A 60 -11.15 -17.36 1.86
N ALA A 61 -10.26 -16.42 2.21
CA ALA A 61 -9.37 -16.56 3.37
C ALA A 61 -10.17 -16.54 4.68
N ALA A 62 -11.11 -15.62 4.84
CA ALA A 62 -11.96 -15.54 6.04
C ALA A 62 -12.74 -16.83 6.29
N ILE A 63 -13.31 -17.42 5.25
CA ILE A 63 -14.05 -18.69 5.33
C ILE A 63 -13.10 -19.86 5.68
N ARG A 64 -11.96 -19.97 4.99
CA ARG A 64 -11.02 -21.08 5.16
C ARG A 64 -10.20 -21.01 6.42
N LEU A 65 -9.99 -19.80 6.95
CA LEU A 65 -9.18 -19.52 8.13
C LEU A 65 -10.02 -19.07 9.33
N ARG A 66 -11.31 -19.42 9.37
CA ARG A 66 -12.22 -19.05 10.47
C ARG A 66 -11.69 -19.40 11.87
N GLU A 67 -10.88 -20.48 11.98
CA GLU A 67 -10.23 -20.89 13.21
C GLU A 67 -8.90 -20.16 13.47
N ARG A 68 -8.50 -19.25 12.57
CA ARG A 68 -7.23 -18.49 12.61
C ARG A 68 -7.48 -17.02 12.26
N PRO A 69 -8.26 -16.33 13.08
CA PRO A 69 -8.75 -14.98 12.74
C PRO A 69 -7.63 -13.97 12.50
N LEU A 70 -6.48 -14.11 13.17
CA LEU A 70 -5.33 -13.23 12.97
C LEU A 70 -4.73 -13.35 11.57
N LEU A 71 -4.62 -14.58 11.02
CA LEU A 71 -4.12 -14.76 9.64
C LEU A 71 -5.15 -14.28 8.62
N ALA A 72 -6.44 -14.53 8.86
CA ALA A 72 -7.51 -14.00 8.00
C ALA A 72 -7.52 -12.48 7.99
N ALA A 73 -7.38 -11.84 9.16
CA ALA A 73 -7.28 -10.39 9.30
C ALA A 73 -6.02 -9.84 8.61
N ALA A 74 -4.87 -10.49 8.77
CA ALA A 74 -3.64 -10.10 8.11
C ALA A 74 -3.79 -10.09 6.58
N ILE A 75 -4.45 -11.10 5.99
CA ILE A 75 -4.74 -11.14 4.55
C ILE A 75 -5.69 -10.01 4.15
N ALA A 76 -6.78 -9.81 4.89
CA ALA A 76 -7.76 -8.79 4.55
C ALA A 76 -7.15 -7.39 4.61
N ILE A 77 -6.36 -7.08 5.64
CA ILE A 77 -5.70 -5.79 5.82
C ILE A 77 -4.66 -5.56 4.71
N ALA A 78 -3.81 -6.54 4.43
CA ALA A 78 -2.79 -6.44 3.39
C ALA A 78 -3.39 -6.24 1.96
N LEU A 79 -4.65 -6.61 1.77
CA LEU A 79 -5.37 -6.42 0.51
C LEU A 79 -6.19 -5.12 0.45
N LEU A 80 -6.31 -4.36 1.54
CA LEU A 80 -7.09 -3.10 1.55
C LEU A 80 -6.69 -2.12 0.45
N PRO A 81 -5.39 -1.88 0.16
CA PRO A 81 -5.00 -0.94 -0.90
C PRO A 81 -5.45 -1.36 -2.30
N TRP A 82 -5.76 -2.65 -2.50
CA TRP A 82 -6.30 -3.19 -3.74
C TRP A 82 -7.82 -3.10 -3.84
N ILE A 83 -8.50 -2.95 -2.69
CA ILE A 83 -9.97 -2.94 -2.59
C ILE A 83 -10.48 -1.50 -2.56
N VAL A 84 -9.82 -0.63 -1.81
CA VAL A 84 -10.27 0.74 -1.58
C VAL A 84 -9.94 1.62 -2.78
N PRO A 85 -10.91 2.38 -3.33
CA PRO A 85 -10.72 3.16 -4.55
C PRO A 85 -9.79 4.38 -4.38
N PHE A 86 -9.59 4.84 -3.15
CA PHE A 86 -8.56 5.82 -2.80
C PHE A 86 -7.90 5.40 -1.49
N PHE A 87 -6.59 5.50 -1.46
CA PHE A 87 -5.76 5.03 -0.37
C PHE A 87 -4.56 5.96 -0.23
N HIS A 88 -4.31 6.45 0.96
CA HIS A 88 -3.23 7.38 1.23
C HIS A 88 -2.03 6.70 1.89
N GLU A 89 -0.90 7.38 1.91
CA GLU A 89 0.34 6.88 2.54
C GLU A 89 0.14 6.48 4.00
N HIS A 90 -0.59 7.30 4.78
CA HIS A 90 -0.82 7.03 6.20
C HIS A 90 -1.68 5.80 6.47
N ASP A 91 -2.46 5.35 5.50
CA ASP A 91 -3.28 4.15 5.63
C ASP A 91 -2.43 2.87 5.65
N PHE A 92 -1.21 2.91 5.08
CA PHE A 92 -0.26 1.79 5.14
C PHE A 92 0.24 1.48 6.57
N VAL A 93 -0.05 2.33 7.55
CA VAL A 93 0.17 1.97 8.96
C VAL A 93 -0.56 0.68 9.34
N LEU A 94 -1.66 0.37 8.66
CA LEU A 94 -2.41 -0.87 8.85
C LEU A 94 -1.58 -2.11 8.50
N ASP A 95 -0.61 -2.01 7.60
CA ASP A 95 0.29 -3.10 7.21
C ASP A 95 1.27 -3.50 8.34
N LEU A 96 1.38 -2.71 9.40
CA LEU A 96 2.08 -3.13 10.62
C LEU A 96 1.41 -4.35 11.26
N ILE A 97 0.09 -4.54 11.09
CA ILE A 97 -0.62 -5.69 11.65
C ILE A 97 -0.16 -7.00 10.98
N PRO A 98 -0.25 -7.17 9.64
CA PRO A 98 0.30 -8.35 8.99
C PRO A 98 1.81 -8.50 9.22
N ALA A 99 2.58 -7.41 9.26
CA ALA A 99 4.00 -7.45 9.53
C ALA A 99 4.31 -8.10 10.89
N ILE A 100 3.65 -7.66 11.98
CA ILE A 100 3.82 -8.19 13.33
C ILE A 100 3.36 -9.65 13.41
N VAL A 101 2.17 -9.96 12.88
CA VAL A 101 1.60 -11.32 12.91
C VAL A 101 2.52 -12.31 12.21
N LEU A 102 3.08 -11.93 11.05
CA LEU A 102 3.92 -12.82 10.25
C LEU A 102 5.37 -12.87 10.74
N ALA A 103 5.89 -11.80 11.34
CA ALA A 103 7.21 -11.80 11.99
C ALA A 103 7.25 -12.75 13.19
N ALA A 104 6.13 -12.95 13.90
CA ALA A 104 5.99 -13.89 14.99
C ALA A 104 5.86 -15.37 14.53
N SER A 105 5.78 -15.64 13.23
CA SER A 105 5.64 -17.00 12.70
C SER A 105 6.86 -17.87 13.07
N PRO A 106 6.67 -19.15 13.47
CA PRO A 106 7.78 -20.09 13.69
C PRO A 106 8.52 -20.42 12.39
N GLN A 107 7.91 -20.20 11.25
CA GLN A 107 8.41 -20.60 9.93
C GLN A 107 9.36 -19.54 9.35
N ALA A 108 10.61 -19.91 9.08
CA ALA A 108 11.64 -19.00 8.56
C ALA A 108 11.24 -18.36 7.21
N ARG A 109 10.59 -19.12 6.33
CA ARG A 109 10.12 -18.62 5.03
C ARG A 109 9.06 -17.54 5.16
N VAL A 110 8.10 -17.72 6.09
CA VAL A 110 7.05 -16.73 6.35
C VAL A 110 7.66 -15.44 6.87
N ARG A 111 8.60 -15.54 7.83
CA ARG A 111 9.33 -14.37 8.34
C ARG A 111 10.14 -13.67 7.26
N ALA A 112 10.81 -14.42 6.38
CA ALA A 112 11.57 -13.86 5.27
C ALA A 112 10.67 -13.10 4.28
N LEU A 113 9.52 -13.69 3.91
CA LEU A 113 8.52 -13.01 3.06
C LEU A 113 7.96 -11.77 3.75
N SER A 114 7.70 -11.84 5.06
CA SER A 114 7.29 -10.66 5.84
C SER A 114 8.36 -9.56 5.79
N GLY A 115 9.64 -9.91 5.95
CA GLY A 115 10.75 -8.95 5.82
C GLY A 115 10.82 -8.30 4.43
N VAL A 116 10.65 -9.10 3.37
CA VAL A 116 10.57 -8.57 2.00
C VAL A 116 9.37 -7.63 1.84
N ALA A 117 8.19 -8.03 2.32
CA ALA A 117 6.99 -7.19 2.27
C ALA A 117 7.18 -5.87 3.02
N CYS A 118 7.79 -5.90 4.21
CA CYS A 118 8.16 -4.70 4.96
C CYS A 118 9.10 -3.79 4.15
N ALA A 119 10.11 -4.35 3.49
CA ALA A 119 11.02 -3.56 2.65
C ALA A 119 10.25 -2.81 1.55
N PHE A 120 9.27 -3.46 0.90
CA PHE A 120 8.42 -2.83 -0.09
C PHE A 120 7.52 -1.74 0.50
N ALA A 121 6.91 -1.98 1.67
CA ALA A 121 6.06 -1.02 2.36
C ALA A 121 6.85 0.21 2.84
N LEU A 122 8.14 0.06 3.17
CA LEU A 122 9.01 1.17 3.60
C LEU A 122 9.11 2.29 2.56
N VAL A 123 8.93 2.00 1.27
CA VAL A 123 8.92 3.02 0.21
C VAL A 123 7.86 4.07 0.50
N ASP A 124 6.68 3.63 0.92
CA ASP A 124 5.59 4.54 1.24
C ASP A 124 5.66 5.06 2.68
N TRP A 125 6.00 4.23 3.66
CA TRP A 125 6.19 4.67 5.04
C TRP A 125 7.21 5.81 5.18
N PHE A 126 8.16 5.93 4.26
CA PHE A 126 9.06 7.10 4.15
C PHE A 126 8.57 8.15 3.17
N GLY A 127 7.44 7.97 2.55
CA GLY A 127 6.80 8.93 1.64
C GLY A 127 7.61 9.22 0.39
N LEU A 128 8.41 8.27 -0.12
CA LEU A 128 9.29 8.48 -1.27
C LEU A 128 8.52 8.84 -2.55
N ALA A 129 7.26 8.40 -2.68
CA ALA A 129 6.40 8.73 -3.81
C ALA A 129 5.49 9.95 -3.58
N GLN A 130 5.57 10.58 -2.41
CA GLN A 130 4.64 11.64 -2.01
C GLN A 130 5.32 12.90 -1.49
N ARG A 131 6.61 12.84 -1.23
CA ARG A 131 7.41 13.98 -0.73
C ARG A 131 8.74 14.05 -1.47
N PRO A 132 9.29 15.25 -1.67
CA PRO A 132 10.64 15.38 -2.20
C PRO A 132 11.62 14.63 -1.30
N ALA A 133 12.41 13.73 -1.89
CA ALA A 133 13.36 12.92 -1.14
C ALA A 133 14.53 13.79 -0.63
N GLY A 134 14.64 13.93 0.69
CA GLY A 134 15.76 14.61 1.35
C GLY A 134 16.84 13.61 1.80
N THR A 135 18.03 14.14 2.14
CA THR A 135 19.18 13.32 2.60
C THR A 135 18.83 12.52 3.88
N ALA A 136 18.16 13.14 4.84
CA ALA A 136 17.75 12.48 6.08
C ALA A 136 16.76 11.34 5.81
N GLN A 137 15.77 11.58 4.95
CA GLN A 137 14.79 10.56 4.54
C GLN A 137 15.47 9.38 3.84
N THR A 138 16.41 9.66 2.92
CA THR A 138 17.21 8.64 2.25
C THR A 138 18.02 7.80 3.23
N ALA A 139 18.68 8.43 4.21
CA ALA A 139 19.45 7.75 5.25
C ALA A 139 18.54 6.88 6.14
N CYS A 140 17.39 7.41 6.57
CA CYS A 140 16.41 6.66 7.36
C CYS A 140 15.85 5.47 6.59
N PHE A 141 15.55 5.63 5.30
CA PHE A 141 15.10 4.54 4.45
C PHE A 141 16.15 3.43 4.33
N ALA A 142 17.41 3.78 4.06
CA ALA A 142 18.50 2.82 4.00
C ALA A 142 18.71 2.08 5.35
N LEU A 143 18.65 2.81 6.46
CA LEU A 143 18.73 2.22 7.80
C LEU A 143 17.56 1.27 8.08
N ALA A 144 16.33 1.65 7.70
CA ALA A 144 15.15 0.82 7.89
C ALA A 144 15.21 -0.46 7.05
N LEU A 145 15.73 -0.40 5.80
CA LEU A 145 16.01 -1.58 5.00
C LEU A 145 17.05 -2.49 5.67
N GLY A 146 18.10 -1.91 6.25
CA GLY A 146 19.10 -2.65 7.04
C GLY A 146 18.49 -3.32 8.26
N CYS A 147 17.60 -2.63 8.99
CA CYS A 147 16.86 -3.19 10.11
C CYS A 147 15.93 -4.34 9.67
N ALA A 148 15.20 -4.17 8.57
CA ALA A 148 14.34 -5.23 8.02
C ALA A 148 15.14 -6.50 7.69
N TYR A 149 16.37 -6.35 7.19
CA TYR A 149 17.29 -7.46 6.98
C TYR A 149 17.80 -8.08 8.29
N ALA A 150 18.14 -7.24 9.28
CA ALA A 150 18.70 -7.69 10.56
C ALA A 150 17.68 -8.45 11.42
N ILE A 151 16.39 -8.18 11.29
CA ILE A 151 15.31 -8.88 12.00
C ILE A 151 15.16 -10.35 11.51
N LEU A 152 15.74 -10.70 10.36
CA LEU A 152 15.74 -12.08 9.91
C LEU A 152 16.48 -12.97 10.92
N PRO A 153 15.79 -14.00 11.45
CA PRO A 153 16.37 -14.84 12.48
C PRO A 153 17.60 -15.57 11.97
N GLY A 154 18.56 -15.83 12.87
CA GLY A 154 19.77 -16.58 12.57
C GLY A 154 19.54 -17.98 11.98
N SER A 155 18.33 -18.53 12.19
CA SER A 155 17.88 -19.80 11.60
C SER A 155 17.41 -19.72 10.16
N ALA A 156 17.32 -18.51 9.56
CA ALA A 156 16.98 -18.39 8.15
C ALA A 156 18.07 -19.01 7.28
N ARG A 157 17.66 -19.82 6.30
CA ARG A 157 18.59 -20.43 5.34
C ARG A 157 19.25 -19.34 4.50
N GLY A 158 20.45 -19.57 3.98
CA GLY A 158 21.21 -18.61 3.18
C GLY A 158 20.41 -18.01 2.02
N ARG A 159 19.52 -18.79 1.38
CA ARG A 159 18.63 -18.33 0.31
C ARG A 159 17.61 -17.29 0.78
N GLU A 160 17.02 -17.45 1.97
CA GLU A 160 16.01 -16.54 2.52
C GLU A 160 16.65 -15.19 2.88
N ARG A 161 17.84 -15.22 3.47
CA ARG A 161 18.64 -14.02 3.76
C ARG A 161 19.04 -13.30 2.48
N PHE A 162 19.52 -14.05 1.49
CA PHE A 162 19.91 -13.49 0.19
C PHE A 162 18.72 -12.84 -0.52
N ALA A 163 17.55 -13.50 -0.54
CA ALA A 163 16.35 -12.93 -1.16
C ALA A 163 15.91 -11.61 -0.49
N THR A 164 15.94 -11.55 0.84
CA THR A 164 15.60 -10.30 1.55
C THR A 164 16.64 -9.21 1.30
N LEU A 165 17.93 -9.54 1.33
CA LEU A 165 18.99 -8.59 1.02
C LEU A 165 18.86 -8.08 -0.42
N ALA A 166 18.65 -8.97 -1.38
CA ALA A 166 18.45 -8.61 -2.77
C ALA A 166 17.24 -7.69 -2.94
N ALA A 167 16.12 -7.98 -2.27
CA ALA A 167 14.96 -7.10 -2.29
C ALA A 167 15.29 -5.71 -1.73
N CYS A 168 15.97 -5.62 -0.59
CA CYS A 168 16.39 -4.35 0.00
C CYS A 168 17.32 -3.56 -0.95
N VAL A 169 18.30 -4.21 -1.55
CA VAL A 169 19.25 -3.59 -2.49
C VAL A 169 18.54 -3.09 -3.75
N VAL A 170 17.69 -3.94 -4.34
CA VAL A 170 16.92 -3.57 -5.54
C VAL A 170 15.97 -2.40 -5.25
N LEU A 171 15.28 -2.43 -4.11
CA LEU A 171 14.40 -1.33 -3.71
C LEU A 171 15.16 -0.03 -3.51
N ALA A 172 16.31 -0.07 -2.83
CA ALA A 172 17.15 1.12 -2.67
C ALA A 172 17.67 1.62 -4.03
N ALA A 173 18.14 0.72 -4.89
CA ALA A 173 18.69 1.06 -6.21
C ALA A 173 17.64 1.60 -7.18
N VAL A 174 16.36 1.25 -7.02
CA VAL A 174 15.26 1.71 -7.88
C VAL A 174 14.52 2.89 -7.26
N ALA A 175 14.07 2.75 -6.00
CA ALA A 175 13.20 3.74 -5.38
C ALA A 175 13.91 5.08 -5.14
N LEU A 176 15.16 5.06 -4.66
CA LEU A 176 15.86 6.30 -4.34
C LEU A 176 16.18 7.14 -5.58
N PRO A 177 16.78 6.59 -6.67
CA PRO A 177 16.98 7.38 -7.88
C PRO A 177 15.70 7.90 -8.50
N LEU A 178 14.62 7.10 -8.50
CA LEU A 178 13.33 7.56 -9.01
C LEU A 178 12.75 8.70 -8.17
N ALA A 179 12.78 8.58 -6.84
CA ALA A 179 12.29 9.62 -5.94
C ALA A 179 13.07 10.92 -6.05
N HIS A 180 14.39 10.85 -6.29
CA HIS A 180 15.22 12.05 -6.48
C HIS A 180 15.07 12.66 -7.88
N ALA A 181 14.97 11.84 -8.93
CA ALA A 181 14.83 12.33 -10.29
C ALA A 181 13.43 12.88 -10.60
N PHE A 182 12.42 12.38 -9.91
CA PHE A 182 11.02 12.75 -10.09
C PHE A 182 10.39 13.09 -8.74
N PRO A 183 10.75 14.23 -8.13
CA PRO A 183 10.20 14.63 -6.83
C PRO A 183 8.68 14.76 -6.93
N ALA A 184 8.00 14.23 -5.92
CA ALA A 184 6.55 14.35 -5.83
C ALA A 184 6.12 15.82 -5.72
N PRO A 185 4.94 16.18 -6.22
CA PRO A 185 4.42 17.54 -6.08
C PRO A 185 4.21 17.88 -4.60
N VAL A 186 4.59 19.10 -4.25
CA VAL A 186 4.36 19.65 -2.91
C VAL A 186 3.14 20.55 -2.96
N TRP A 187 2.34 20.55 -1.91
CA TRP A 187 1.28 21.53 -1.76
C TRP A 187 1.87 22.93 -1.85
N PRO A 188 1.33 23.81 -2.71
CA PRO A 188 1.87 25.16 -2.83
C PRO A 188 1.66 25.94 -1.53
N ASP A 189 2.63 26.75 -1.15
CA ASP A 189 2.53 27.64 0.02
C ASP A 189 1.35 28.61 -0.06
N THR A 190 0.85 28.84 -1.29
CA THR A 190 -0.29 29.70 -1.60
C THR A 190 -1.64 28.97 -1.52
N LEU A 191 -1.70 27.75 -0.99
CA LEU A 191 -2.95 26.99 -0.91
C LEU A 191 -4.09 27.77 -0.25
N GLY A 192 -3.80 28.55 0.80
CA GLY A 192 -4.76 29.44 1.46
C GLY A 192 -5.30 30.59 0.59
N ALA A 193 -4.68 30.84 -0.57
CA ALA A 193 -5.15 31.85 -1.54
C ALA A 193 -6.15 31.28 -2.56
N TYR A 194 -6.40 29.96 -2.53
CA TYR A 194 -7.41 29.34 -3.42
C TYR A 194 -8.81 29.73 -2.95
N HIS A 195 -9.59 30.30 -3.86
CA HIS A 195 -10.98 30.67 -3.63
C HIS A 195 -11.88 29.90 -4.57
N ALA A 196 -12.68 28.99 -4.02
CA ALA A 196 -13.67 28.26 -4.80
C ALA A 196 -14.78 29.17 -5.30
N ALA A 197 -15.27 28.94 -6.53
CA ALA A 197 -16.45 29.63 -7.02
C ALA A 197 -17.69 29.26 -6.18
N ALA A 198 -18.48 30.26 -5.78
CA ALA A 198 -19.59 30.10 -4.82
C ALA A 198 -20.69 29.11 -5.24
N ARG A 199 -20.72 28.69 -6.49
CA ARG A 199 -21.74 27.78 -7.05
C ARG A 199 -21.27 26.34 -7.26
N LEU A 200 -20.02 26.00 -6.87
CA LEU A 200 -19.50 24.66 -6.99
C LEU A 200 -20.01 23.78 -5.84
N ASP A 201 -20.35 22.54 -6.14
CA ASP A 201 -20.53 21.52 -5.12
C ASP A 201 -19.18 21.11 -4.52
N SER A 202 -19.20 20.34 -3.43
CA SER A 202 -17.98 19.96 -2.70
C SER A 202 -17.02 19.13 -3.54
N ALA A 203 -17.50 18.26 -4.42
CA ALA A 203 -16.65 17.45 -5.30
C ALA A 203 -15.95 18.33 -6.34
N ALA A 204 -16.69 19.28 -6.93
CA ALA A 204 -16.13 20.22 -7.89
C ALA A 204 -15.13 21.19 -7.26
N VAL A 205 -15.40 21.66 -6.02
CA VAL A 205 -14.44 22.48 -5.25
C VAL A 205 -13.15 21.71 -5.04
N TRP A 206 -13.24 20.49 -4.54
CA TRP A 206 -12.07 19.63 -4.29
C TRP A 206 -11.29 19.35 -5.57
N ALA A 207 -11.96 18.95 -6.64
CA ALA A 207 -11.31 18.70 -7.92
C ALA A 207 -10.63 19.95 -8.49
N ALA A 208 -11.24 21.13 -8.32
CA ALA A 208 -10.66 22.40 -8.77
C ALA A 208 -9.43 22.78 -7.95
N GLU A 209 -9.46 22.61 -6.63
CA GLU A 209 -8.33 22.83 -5.74
C GLU A 209 -7.15 21.89 -6.06
N GLN A 210 -7.42 20.61 -6.27
CA GLN A 210 -6.42 19.61 -6.66
C GLN A 210 -5.75 19.95 -8.01
N ARG A 211 -6.55 20.44 -8.99
CA ARG A 211 -5.99 20.91 -10.28
C ARG A 211 -5.14 22.16 -10.09
N TRP A 212 -5.62 23.11 -9.31
CA TRP A 212 -4.90 24.36 -9.03
C TRP A 212 -3.57 24.09 -8.32
N SER A 213 -3.52 23.14 -7.38
CA SER A 213 -2.31 22.72 -6.69
C SER A 213 -1.38 21.82 -7.53
N GLY A 214 -1.76 21.45 -8.75
CA GLY A 214 -0.96 20.63 -9.65
C GLY A 214 -0.97 19.13 -9.34
N LEU A 215 -1.81 18.67 -8.41
CA LEU A 215 -1.85 17.27 -7.98
C LEU A 215 -2.41 16.29 -9.03
N TYR A 216 -3.01 16.81 -10.11
CA TYR A 216 -3.39 15.98 -11.26
C TYR A 216 -2.24 15.73 -12.24
N ALA A 217 -1.10 16.38 -12.07
CA ALA A 217 0.09 16.09 -12.85
C ALA A 217 0.71 14.78 -12.35
N THR A 218 0.60 13.73 -13.15
CA THR A 218 1.13 12.40 -12.83
C THR A 218 2.25 12.02 -13.78
N VAL A 219 3.22 11.25 -13.28
CA VAL A 219 4.31 10.69 -14.10
C VAL A 219 4.47 9.19 -13.80
N PRO A 220 4.89 8.37 -14.80
CA PRO A 220 5.05 6.93 -14.62
C PRO A 220 5.98 6.55 -13.45
N ALA A 221 6.99 7.36 -13.16
CA ALA A 221 7.90 7.12 -12.05
C ALA A 221 7.17 7.07 -10.70
N TRP A 222 6.17 7.94 -10.46
CA TRP A 222 5.35 7.89 -9.25
C TRP A 222 4.48 6.66 -9.20
N GLY A 223 3.91 6.26 -10.35
CA GLY A 223 3.17 5.00 -10.44
C GLY A 223 4.02 3.79 -10.08
N ALA A 224 5.26 3.75 -10.58
CA ALA A 224 6.21 2.69 -10.26
C ALA A 224 6.54 2.67 -8.75
N LEU A 225 6.84 3.83 -8.15
CA LEU A 225 7.12 3.93 -6.71
C LEU A 225 5.92 3.46 -5.86
N ARG A 226 4.70 3.85 -6.24
CA ARG A 226 3.47 3.47 -5.51
C ARG A 226 3.07 2.02 -5.70
N ALA A 227 3.45 1.40 -6.82
CA ALA A 227 3.23 -0.01 -7.03
C ALA A 227 4.04 -0.90 -6.06
N LEU A 228 5.15 -0.38 -5.52
CA LEU A 228 5.99 -1.11 -4.58
C LEU A 228 5.26 -1.45 -3.27
N PRO A 229 4.69 -0.51 -2.50
CA PRO A 229 3.95 -0.84 -1.29
C PRO A 229 2.71 -1.72 -1.56
N LEU A 230 2.01 -1.51 -2.68
CA LEU A 230 0.93 -2.42 -3.07
C LEU A 230 1.45 -3.86 -3.27
N THR A 231 2.62 -4.02 -3.89
CA THR A 231 3.28 -5.33 -4.02
C THR A 231 3.65 -5.90 -2.65
N GLY A 232 4.08 -5.05 -1.70
CA GLY A 232 4.31 -5.43 -0.30
C GLY A 232 3.06 -6.07 0.33
N GLY A 233 1.89 -5.46 0.15
CA GLY A 233 0.62 -6.02 0.60
C GLY A 233 0.34 -7.42 0.01
N LEU A 234 0.56 -7.62 -1.30
CA LEU A 234 0.41 -8.95 -1.89
C LEU A 234 1.38 -9.98 -1.30
N ILE A 235 2.62 -9.59 -1.03
CA ILE A 235 3.61 -10.46 -0.41
C ILE A 235 3.18 -10.82 1.02
N PHE A 236 2.64 -9.89 1.81
CA PHE A 236 2.05 -10.18 3.12
C PHE A 236 0.91 -11.19 3.01
N ALA A 237 -0.02 -10.99 2.09
CA ALA A 237 -1.14 -11.92 1.87
C ALA A 237 -0.64 -13.32 1.49
N CYS A 238 0.34 -13.43 0.59
CA CYS A 238 0.97 -14.70 0.23
C CYS A 238 1.67 -15.37 1.42
N ALA A 239 2.40 -14.60 2.24
CA ALA A 239 3.07 -15.11 3.43
C ALA A 239 2.07 -15.65 4.46
N ALA A 240 0.93 -14.97 4.66
CA ALA A 240 -0.13 -15.44 5.55
C ALA A 240 -0.81 -16.73 5.04
N LEU A 241 -1.04 -16.84 3.74
CA LEU A 241 -1.55 -18.07 3.12
C LEU A 241 -0.56 -19.24 3.27
N LEU A 242 0.73 -18.97 3.11
CA LEU A 242 1.78 -19.97 3.31
C LEU A 242 1.81 -20.43 4.78
N ALA A 243 1.78 -19.52 5.75
CA ALA A 243 1.70 -19.83 7.17
C ALA A 243 0.51 -20.75 7.47
N ALA A 244 -0.65 -20.44 6.93
CA ALA A 244 -1.86 -21.23 7.12
C ALA A 244 -1.75 -22.64 6.53
N ARG A 245 -1.06 -22.79 5.41
CA ARG A 245 -0.86 -24.10 4.74
C ARG A 245 0.10 -25.01 5.52
N GLU A 246 1.26 -24.50 5.89
CA GLU A 246 2.31 -25.29 6.54
C GLU A 246 1.85 -25.81 7.92
N GLU A 247 1.10 -25.03 8.70
CA GLU A 247 0.54 -25.49 9.97
C GLU A 247 -0.49 -26.62 9.81
N ARG A 248 -1.24 -26.66 8.71
CA ARG A 248 -2.14 -27.78 8.43
C ARG A 248 -1.37 -29.09 8.23
N PHE A 249 -0.26 -29.05 7.49
CA PHE A 249 0.58 -30.23 7.27
C PHE A 249 1.23 -30.70 8.57
N SER A 250 1.69 -29.78 9.42
CA SER A 250 2.29 -30.10 10.72
C SER A 250 1.31 -30.83 11.64
N ARG A 251 0.06 -30.38 11.70
CA ARG A 251 -1.00 -31.03 12.51
C ARG A 251 -1.40 -32.39 11.95
N ALA A 252 -1.43 -32.55 10.65
CA ALA A 252 -1.76 -33.82 10.00
C ALA A 252 -0.66 -34.88 10.16
N ALA A 253 0.60 -34.47 10.33
CA ALA A 253 1.74 -35.34 10.51
C ALA A 253 2.01 -35.76 11.98
N SER A 254 1.32 -35.14 12.96
CA SER A 254 1.41 -35.50 14.39
C SER A 254 0.27 -36.46 14.73
N PRO A 255 0.50 -37.79 14.78
CA PRO A 255 -0.50 -38.72 15.26
C PRO A 255 -0.78 -38.44 16.76
N ARG A 256 -2.06 -38.47 17.13
CA ARG A 256 -2.53 -38.39 18.51
C ARG A 256 -2.15 -39.65 19.30
#